data_1d51d708253e51a85f736e1faf721529
#
_entry.id   1d51d708253e51a85f736e1faf721529
#
_cell.length_a   1.000
_cell.length_b   1.000
_cell.length_c   1.000
_cell.angle_alpha   90.00
_cell.angle_beta   90.00
_cell.angle_gamma   90.00
#
_symmetry.space_group_name_H-M   'P 1'
#
loop_
_entity.id
_entity.type
_entity.pdbx_description
1 polymer ?
#
loop_
_entity_poly.entity_id
_entity_poly.type
_entity_poly.pdbx_seq_one_letter_code
_entity_poly.pdbx_strand_id
1 'polypeptide(L)'
;MSGESTIRTAPRSGGGTSTGTARTGGGLGNRLSGIAVALGIVLFLGGFAWGAVVYRPYTVPTSSMTPTIDAGDRVLGQRIDGDQVRRGDVVVFHDTSWVTNADVVKRVVAVGGDTVACCTKGKLTVNGKAIDEPYLPAGSLAELQGFPTVTVPKGRLFLLGDERQGSLDSTAHLTDAAKGTVARSAVSARVDAVIWPMKGMLKRPTGFEALGSLSQPGPFRVIGFMIVAGGVLVLGGGAYGPVANLLDRSRSRGRTESAGAR
;
A
#
# COMPACT_ATOMS: atom_id res chain seq x y z
N MET A 1 -70.76 69.00 -37.12
CA MET A 1 -70.65 69.63 -35.76
C MET A 1 -69.93 68.63 -34.93
N SER A 2 -68.69 68.93 -34.67
CA SER A 2 -67.64 68.09 -34.12
C SER A 2 -67.73 68.02 -32.61
N GLY A 3 -67.69 66.79 -32.05
CA GLY A 3 -67.55 66.59 -30.63
C GLY A 3 -66.19 65.90 -30.39
N GLU A 4 -65.27 66.69 -29.87
CA GLU A 4 -63.89 66.26 -29.52
C GLU A 4 -63.89 65.71 -28.12
N SER A 5 -63.57 64.36 -28.02
CA SER A 5 -63.44 63.65 -26.76
C SER A 5 -61.98 63.62 -26.34
N THR A 6 -61.66 64.37 -25.33
CA THR A 6 -60.32 64.45 -24.73
C THR A 6 -60.10 63.25 -23.79
N ILE A 7 -59.21 62.32 -24.19
CA ILE A 7 -58.79 61.18 -23.36
C ILE A 7 -57.69 61.68 -22.39
N ARG A 8 -57.96 61.71 -21.11
CA ARG A 8 -56.96 61.93 -20.03
C ARG A 8 -56.17 60.64 -19.82
N THR A 9 -54.92 60.76 -20.14
CA THR A 9 -53.91 59.66 -19.83
C THR A 9 -53.46 59.86 -18.38
N ALA A 10 -53.69 58.81 -17.54
CA ALA A 10 -53.18 58.71 -16.21
C ALA A 10 -51.66 58.31 -16.19
N PRO A 11 -50.86 58.88 -15.29
CA PRO A 11 -49.45 58.46 -15.24
C PRO A 11 -49.27 57.07 -14.63
N ARG A 12 -48.53 56.24 -15.34
CA ARG A 12 -48.05 54.93 -14.91
C ARG A 12 -47.02 55.10 -13.81
N SER A 13 -47.34 54.66 -12.59
CA SER A 13 -46.39 54.55 -11.49
C SER A 13 -45.31 53.57 -11.87
N GLY A 14 -44.06 54.05 -11.87
CA GLY A 14 -42.87 53.21 -12.11
C GLY A 14 -42.68 52.14 -11.04
N GLY A 15 -42.84 50.88 -11.44
CA GLY A 15 -42.45 49.77 -10.64
C GLY A 15 -40.90 49.73 -10.53
N GLY A 16 -40.40 50.12 -9.37
CA GLY A 16 -38.98 49.95 -9.05
C GLY A 16 -38.63 48.46 -9.02
N THR A 17 -37.91 47.99 -10.03
CA THR A 17 -37.21 46.71 -9.98
C THR A 17 -36.13 46.79 -8.91
N SER A 18 -36.45 46.33 -7.71
CA SER A 18 -35.44 46.04 -6.69
C SER A 18 -34.59 44.87 -7.18
N THR A 19 -33.47 45.17 -7.80
CA THR A 19 -32.37 44.23 -7.97
C THR A 19 -31.92 43.79 -6.59
N GLY A 20 -32.53 42.72 -6.10
CA GLY A 20 -32.07 41.99 -4.92
C GLY A 20 -30.67 41.48 -5.18
N THR A 21 -29.67 42.24 -4.73
CA THR A 21 -28.30 41.73 -4.60
C THR A 21 -28.36 40.47 -3.72
N ALA A 22 -28.31 39.31 -4.35
CA ALA A 22 -28.12 38.05 -3.65
C ALA A 22 -26.83 38.19 -2.84
N ARG A 23 -26.98 38.37 -1.54
CA ARG A 23 -25.86 38.30 -0.59
C ARG A 23 -25.24 36.91 -0.70
N THR A 24 -24.15 36.83 -1.43
CA THR A 24 -23.23 35.69 -1.40
C THR A 24 -22.57 35.60 -0.02
N GLY A 25 -23.35 35.22 0.98
CA GLY A 25 -22.89 34.95 2.35
C GLY A 25 -22.19 33.60 2.46
N GLY A 26 -21.38 33.21 1.48
CA GLY A 26 -20.69 31.91 1.46
C GLY A 26 -19.22 31.96 1.03
N GLY A 27 -18.65 33.17 0.89
CA GLY A 27 -17.35 33.32 0.20
C GLY A 27 -16.21 32.56 0.82
N LEU A 28 -16.05 32.53 2.13
CA LEU A 28 -14.92 31.89 2.79
C LEU A 28 -15.12 30.35 2.90
N GLY A 29 -16.30 29.92 3.34
CA GLY A 29 -16.61 28.49 3.46
C GLY A 29 -16.54 27.74 2.12
N ASN A 30 -17.08 28.34 1.05
CA ASN A 30 -17.01 27.73 -0.28
C ASN A 30 -15.58 27.72 -0.85
N ARG A 31 -14.75 28.73 -0.54
CA ARG A 31 -13.34 28.73 -0.92
C ARG A 31 -12.55 27.66 -0.17
N LEU A 32 -12.76 27.51 1.15
CA LEU A 32 -12.12 26.48 1.95
C LEU A 32 -12.55 25.07 1.52
N SER A 33 -13.84 24.86 1.23
CA SER A 33 -14.35 23.62 0.65
C SER A 33 -13.69 23.30 -0.69
N GLY A 34 -13.59 24.29 -1.61
CA GLY A 34 -12.93 24.10 -2.88
C GLY A 34 -11.44 23.74 -2.75
N ILE A 35 -10.72 24.39 -1.83
CA ILE A 35 -9.31 24.08 -1.54
C ILE A 35 -9.18 22.66 -0.95
N ALA A 36 -10.06 22.29 -0.02
CA ALA A 36 -10.06 20.96 0.57
C ALA A 36 -10.28 19.87 -0.48
N VAL A 37 -11.25 20.06 -1.39
CA VAL A 37 -11.50 19.13 -2.50
C VAL A 37 -10.31 19.05 -3.44
N ALA A 38 -9.74 20.19 -3.83
CA ALA A 38 -8.58 20.21 -4.74
C ALA A 38 -7.37 19.50 -4.12
N LEU A 39 -7.04 19.80 -2.85
CA LEU A 39 -5.97 19.13 -2.12
C LEU A 39 -6.27 17.63 -1.95
N GLY A 40 -7.51 17.30 -1.66
CA GLY A 40 -7.96 15.91 -1.52
C GLY A 40 -7.77 15.11 -2.82
N ILE A 41 -8.10 15.68 -3.97
CA ILE A 41 -7.88 15.07 -5.29
C ILE A 41 -6.37 14.85 -5.54
N VAL A 42 -5.53 15.84 -5.26
CA VAL A 42 -4.09 15.74 -5.44
C VAL A 42 -3.49 14.64 -4.56
N LEU A 43 -3.88 14.58 -3.28
CA LEU A 43 -3.43 13.52 -2.37
C LEU A 43 -3.93 12.13 -2.79
N PHE A 44 -5.20 12.03 -3.15
CA PHE A 44 -5.83 10.77 -3.54
C PHE A 44 -5.20 10.20 -4.81
N LEU A 45 -5.20 10.97 -5.90
CA LEU A 45 -4.64 10.54 -7.18
C LEU A 45 -3.11 10.41 -7.12
N GLY A 46 -2.43 11.32 -6.43
CA GLY A 46 -0.99 11.27 -6.20
C GLY A 46 -0.57 10.04 -5.41
N GLY A 47 -1.33 9.67 -4.38
CA GLY A 47 -1.12 8.44 -3.61
C GLY A 47 -1.28 7.18 -4.45
N PHE A 48 -2.32 7.11 -5.29
CA PHE A 48 -2.50 5.97 -6.21
C PHE A 48 -1.39 5.91 -7.26
N ALA A 49 -1.06 7.03 -7.89
CA ALA A 49 0.00 7.08 -8.90
C ALA A 49 1.36 6.65 -8.30
N TRP A 50 1.71 7.18 -7.12
CA TRP A 50 2.92 6.78 -6.42
C TRP A 50 2.90 5.30 -6.03
N GLY A 51 1.77 4.80 -5.51
CA GLY A 51 1.59 3.39 -5.19
C GLY A 51 1.81 2.47 -6.39
N ALA A 52 1.24 2.82 -7.55
CA ALA A 52 1.39 2.04 -8.79
C ALA A 52 2.83 2.02 -9.33
N VAL A 53 3.60 3.09 -9.10
CA VAL A 53 5.03 3.14 -9.47
C VAL A 53 5.88 2.30 -8.52
N VAL A 54 5.64 2.40 -7.21
CA VAL A 54 6.49 1.76 -6.19
C VAL A 54 6.13 0.29 -5.97
N TYR A 55 4.85 -0.07 -6.07
CA TYR A 55 4.37 -1.41 -5.73
C TYR A 55 3.81 -2.16 -6.93
N ARG A 56 3.93 -3.49 -6.86
CA ARG A 56 3.30 -4.43 -7.78
C ARG A 56 2.61 -5.55 -7.00
N PRO A 57 1.34 -5.89 -7.31
CA PRO A 57 0.69 -7.05 -6.74
C PRO A 57 1.19 -8.33 -7.42
N TYR A 58 1.36 -9.41 -6.62
CA TYR A 58 1.66 -10.75 -7.09
C TYR A 58 0.69 -11.73 -6.46
N THR A 59 0.35 -12.81 -7.18
CA THR A 59 -0.38 -13.95 -6.63
C THR A 59 0.61 -15.08 -6.35
N VAL A 60 0.56 -15.67 -5.16
CA VAL A 60 1.45 -16.75 -4.75
C VAL A 60 0.74 -18.09 -4.98
N PRO A 61 1.15 -18.89 -5.99
CA PRO A 61 0.41 -20.10 -6.34
C PRO A 61 0.72 -21.32 -5.48
N THR A 62 1.80 -21.30 -4.69
CA THR A 62 2.32 -22.44 -3.95
C THR A 62 2.39 -22.21 -2.46
N SER A 63 2.42 -23.28 -1.67
CA SER A 63 2.56 -23.26 -0.21
C SER A 63 3.99 -23.10 0.30
N SER A 64 4.97 -22.91 -0.57
CA SER A 64 6.40 -22.93 -0.21
C SER A 64 6.81 -21.85 0.81
N MET A 65 5.96 -20.86 1.07
CA MET A 65 6.18 -19.79 2.03
C MET A 65 5.22 -19.85 3.23
N THR A 66 4.47 -20.93 3.39
CA THR A 66 3.62 -21.17 4.57
C THR A 66 4.50 -21.32 5.83
N PRO A 67 4.11 -20.74 6.97
CA PRO A 67 2.85 -20.08 7.27
C PRO A 67 2.84 -18.56 7.00
N THR A 68 3.95 -17.98 6.54
CA THR A 68 4.06 -16.53 6.33
C THR A 68 3.15 -16.07 5.19
N ILE A 69 3.15 -16.81 4.08
CA ILE A 69 2.34 -16.56 2.89
C ILE A 69 1.79 -17.91 2.42
N ASP A 70 0.48 -18.04 2.33
CA ASP A 70 -0.17 -19.25 1.89
C ASP A 70 -0.44 -19.28 0.38
N ALA A 71 -0.68 -20.46 -0.16
CA ALA A 71 -1.10 -20.60 -1.55
C ALA A 71 -2.41 -19.85 -1.80
N GLY A 72 -2.47 -19.07 -2.88
CA GLY A 72 -3.61 -18.21 -3.21
C GLY A 72 -3.54 -16.80 -2.65
N ASP A 73 -2.62 -16.52 -1.73
CA ASP A 73 -2.43 -15.18 -1.20
C ASP A 73 -2.02 -14.19 -2.29
N ARG A 74 -2.51 -12.97 -2.17
CA ARG A 74 -2.03 -11.84 -2.96
C ARG A 74 -1.13 -10.97 -2.11
N VAL A 75 0.09 -10.78 -2.57
CA VAL A 75 1.10 -10.00 -1.88
C VAL A 75 1.40 -8.71 -2.62
N LEU A 76 1.81 -7.70 -1.87
CA LEU A 76 2.26 -6.43 -2.40
C LEU A 76 3.78 -6.36 -2.32
N GLY A 77 4.43 -6.41 -3.48
CA GLY A 77 5.88 -6.32 -3.63
C GLY A 77 6.30 -4.88 -3.93
N GLN A 78 7.17 -4.33 -3.11
CA GLN A 78 7.88 -3.08 -3.41
C GLN A 78 8.93 -3.36 -4.48
N ARG A 79 8.91 -2.62 -5.57
CA ARG A 79 9.97 -2.66 -6.58
C ARG A 79 11.26 -2.14 -5.95
N ILE A 80 12.29 -2.95 -5.98
CA ILE A 80 13.61 -2.63 -5.44
C ILE A 80 14.70 -3.12 -6.38
N ASP A 81 15.87 -2.51 -6.30
CA ASP A 81 17.06 -3.04 -6.92
C ASP A 81 17.66 -4.15 -6.04
N GLY A 82 18.31 -5.12 -6.67
CA GLY A 82 18.86 -6.26 -5.97
C GLY A 82 19.91 -5.92 -4.90
N ASP A 83 20.59 -4.77 -4.99
CA ASP A 83 21.55 -4.28 -4.00
C ASP A 83 20.89 -3.82 -2.68
N GLN A 84 19.61 -3.47 -2.73
CA GLN A 84 18.80 -3.10 -1.55
C GLN A 84 18.34 -4.31 -0.73
N VAL A 85 18.44 -5.51 -1.28
CA VAL A 85 18.03 -6.76 -0.61
C VAL A 85 18.89 -7.02 0.63
N ARG A 86 18.24 -7.38 1.74
CA ARG A 86 18.88 -7.71 3.01
C ARG A 86 18.45 -9.11 3.47
N ARG A 87 19.19 -9.67 4.45
CA ARG A 87 18.80 -10.92 5.11
C ARG A 87 17.43 -10.79 5.76
N GLY A 88 16.65 -11.84 5.69
CA GLY A 88 15.27 -11.86 6.20
C GLY A 88 14.21 -11.29 5.26
N ASP A 89 14.59 -10.62 4.17
CA ASP A 89 13.61 -10.15 3.17
C ASP A 89 12.93 -11.31 2.47
N VAL A 90 11.63 -11.19 2.24
CA VAL A 90 10.91 -12.05 1.30
C VAL A 90 10.94 -11.36 -0.05
N VAL A 91 11.49 -12.02 -1.06
CA VAL A 91 11.69 -11.44 -2.38
C VAL A 91 10.93 -12.20 -3.46
N VAL A 92 10.51 -11.45 -4.47
CA VAL A 92 10.04 -11.99 -5.75
C VAL A 92 11.20 -11.91 -6.73
N PHE A 93 11.53 -13.02 -7.36
CA PHE A 93 12.62 -13.10 -8.32
C PHE A 93 12.26 -13.97 -9.51
N HIS A 94 12.95 -13.76 -10.62
CA HIS A 94 12.80 -14.56 -11.83
C HIS A 94 14.13 -15.23 -12.17
N ASP A 95 14.16 -16.56 -12.13
CA ASP A 95 15.33 -17.35 -12.50
C ASP A 95 14.88 -18.57 -13.30
N THR A 96 15.19 -18.58 -14.59
CA THR A 96 14.76 -19.62 -15.52
C THR A 96 15.42 -20.98 -15.25
N SER A 97 16.52 -21.00 -14.48
CA SER A 97 17.15 -22.26 -14.04
C SER A 97 16.35 -22.95 -12.92
N TRP A 98 15.50 -22.21 -12.20
CA TRP A 98 14.65 -22.74 -11.14
C TRP A 98 13.25 -23.07 -11.65
N VAL A 99 12.63 -22.11 -12.30
CA VAL A 99 11.27 -22.25 -12.85
C VAL A 99 11.16 -21.51 -14.18
N THR A 100 10.75 -22.21 -15.21
CA THR A 100 10.56 -21.61 -16.53
C THR A 100 9.31 -20.71 -16.52
N ASN A 101 9.47 -19.46 -16.92
CA ASN A 101 8.39 -18.47 -17.14
C ASN A 101 7.49 -18.15 -15.92
N ALA A 102 8.02 -18.28 -14.70
CA ALA A 102 7.28 -17.89 -13.50
C ALA A 102 8.15 -17.10 -12.52
N ASP A 103 7.51 -16.19 -11.81
CA ASP A 103 8.12 -15.52 -10.66
C ASP A 103 8.06 -16.43 -9.45
N VAL A 104 9.12 -16.45 -8.66
CA VAL A 104 9.28 -17.26 -7.46
C VAL A 104 9.35 -16.36 -6.24
N VAL A 105 8.73 -16.79 -5.14
CA VAL A 105 8.76 -16.07 -3.86
C VAL A 105 9.52 -16.90 -2.84
N LYS A 106 10.61 -16.37 -2.27
CA LYS A 106 11.43 -17.02 -1.23
C LYS A 106 11.97 -15.99 -0.25
N ARG A 107 12.45 -16.48 0.89
CA ARG A 107 13.12 -15.67 1.90
C ARG A 107 14.64 -15.69 1.72
N VAL A 108 15.25 -14.51 1.79
CA VAL A 108 16.71 -14.33 1.78
C VAL A 108 17.27 -14.71 3.14
N VAL A 109 18.04 -15.78 3.22
CA VAL A 109 18.68 -16.19 4.47
C VAL A 109 20.16 -15.82 4.51
N ALA A 110 20.82 -15.75 3.35
CA ALA A 110 22.20 -15.28 3.26
C ALA A 110 22.43 -14.45 2.01
N VAL A 111 23.42 -13.57 2.08
CA VAL A 111 23.79 -12.65 0.98
C VAL A 111 25.27 -12.84 0.60
N GLY A 112 25.67 -12.28 -0.53
CA GLY A 112 27.04 -12.41 -1.02
C GLY A 112 28.10 -12.10 0.03
N GLY A 113 29.03 -13.03 0.24
CA GLY A 113 30.07 -13.01 1.27
C GLY A 113 29.73 -13.82 2.53
N ASP A 114 28.46 -14.25 2.70
CA ASP A 114 28.07 -15.11 3.83
C ASP A 114 28.44 -16.57 3.59
N THR A 115 28.56 -17.28 4.73
CA THR A 115 28.49 -18.74 4.78
C THR A 115 27.17 -19.16 5.42
N VAL A 116 26.48 -20.12 4.84
CA VAL A 116 25.22 -20.66 5.37
C VAL A 116 25.29 -22.18 5.46
N ALA A 117 24.79 -22.74 6.54
CA ALA A 117 24.73 -24.17 6.78
C ALA A 117 23.49 -24.54 7.61
N CYS A 118 23.02 -25.75 7.48
CA CYS A 118 21.99 -26.33 8.33
C CYS A 118 22.38 -27.73 8.79
N CYS A 119 22.07 -28.20 9.99
CA CYS A 119 21.49 -27.43 11.08
C CYS A 119 22.34 -27.66 12.33
N THR A 120 22.62 -26.61 13.07
CA THR A 120 23.30 -26.73 14.37
C THR A 120 22.26 -26.64 15.47
N LYS A 121 22.08 -27.72 16.24
CA LYS A 121 21.04 -27.81 17.29
C LYS A 121 19.64 -27.42 16.77
N GLY A 122 19.29 -27.87 15.55
CA GLY A 122 17.99 -27.56 14.94
C GLY A 122 17.83 -26.10 14.49
N LYS A 123 18.91 -25.35 14.30
CA LYS A 123 18.87 -23.95 13.82
C LYS A 123 19.74 -23.79 12.57
N LEU A 124 19.26 -22.95 11.67
CA LEU A 124 20.04 -22.43 10.54
C LEU A 124 21.22 -21.63 11.10
N THR A 125 22.39 -21.76 10.48
CA THR A 125 23.56 -20.95 10.83
C THR A 125 24.01 -20.10 9.66
N VAL A 126 24.29 -18.83 9.94
CA VAL A 126 24.86 -17.89 8.98
C VAL A 126 26.10 -17.27 9.59
N ASN A 127 27.24 -17.38 8.92
CA ASN A 127 28.54 -16.92 9.42
C ASN A 127 28.88 -17.51 10.81
N GLY A 128 28.52 -18.80 11.02
CA GLY A 128 28.72 -19.51 12.28
C GLY A 128 27.75 -19.10 13.41
N LYS A 129 26.85 -18.14 13.19
CA LYS A 129 25.85 -17.75 14.19
C LYS A 129 24.53 -18.45 13.93
N ALA A 130 23.95 -19.05 14.97
CA ALA A 130 22.62 -19.65 14.91
C ALA A 130 21.56 -18.55 14.76
N ILE A 131 20.63 -18.73 13.83
CA ILE A 131 19.56 -17.76 13.53
C ILE A 131 18.28 -18.19 14.22
N ASP A 132 17.65 -17.25 14.92
CA ASP A 132 16.30 -17.42 15.42
C ASP A 132 15.28 -17.05 14.36
N GLU A 133 14.38 -18.00 14.05
CA GLU A 133 13.41 -17.88 12.98
C GLU A 133 11.98 -18.02 13.54
N PRO A 134 11.49 -17.02 14.31
CA PRO A 134 10.20 -17.10 15.01
C PRO A 134 9.00 -17.10 14.07
N TYR A 135 9.20 -16.89 12.79
CA TYR A 135 8.17 -16.97 11.76
C TYR A 135 7.92 -18.40 11.28
N LEU A 136 8.78 -19.34 11.68
CA LEU A 136 8.61 -20.77 11.38
C LEU A 136 7.85 -21.46 12.50
N PRO A 137 7.09 -22.52 12.20
CA PRO A 137 6.53 -23.40 13.20
C PRO A 137 7.64 -24.06 14.05
N ALA A 138 7.35 -24.31 15.30
CA ALA A 138 8.29 -25.00 16.18
C ALA A 138 8.62 -26.39 15.62
N GLY A 139 9.91 -26.70 15.54
CA GLY A 139 10.37 -28.00 15.01
C GLY A 139 10.56 -28.07 13.49
N SER A 140 10.20 -27.04 12.73
CA SER A 140 10.34 -27.05 11.24
C SER A 140 11.73 -27.38 10.73
N LEU A 141 12.77 -27.10 11.50
CA LEU A 141 14.17 -27.38 11.15
C LEU A 141 14.68 -28.69 11.75
N ALA A 142 13.97 -29.29 12.69
CA ALA A 142 14.41 -30.52 13.37
C ALA A 142 14.41 -31.73 12.41
N GLU A 143 13.49 -31.71 11.46
CA GLU A 143 13.31 -32.76 10.46
C GLU A 143 14.00 -32.43 9.13
N LEU A 144 14.59 -31.25 8.99
CA LEU A 144 15.30 -30.87 7.78
C LEU A 144 16.59 -31.67 7.67
N GLN A 145 16.78 -32.38 6.57
CA GLN A 145 18.09 -32.94 6.25
C GLN A 145 19.10 -31.82 6.13
N GLY A 146 20.11 -31.80 7.00
CA GLY A 146 21.15 -30.81 7.00
C GLY A 146 21.83 -30.70 5.63
N PHE A 147 22.22 -29.50 5.22
CA PHE A 147 23.02 -29.27 4.03
C PHE A 147 24.41 -28.76 4.41
N PRO A 148 25.43 -29.03 3.56
CA PRO A 148 26.80 -28.61 3.85
C PRO A 148 26.93 -27.09 3.82
N THR A 149 28.02 -26.58 4.42
CA THR A 149 28.31 -25.15 4.38
C THR A 149 28.43 -24.65 2.93
N VAL A 150 27.63 -23.66 2.59
CA VAL A 150 27.65 -22.98 1.30
C VAL A 150 28.20 -21.58 1.50
N THR A 151 29.22 -21.19 0.75
CA THR A 151 29.69 -19.79 0.67
C THR A 151 28.92 -19.10 -0.45
N VAL A 152 28.21 -18.05 -0.13
CA VAL A 152 27.43 -17.29 -1.11
C VAL A 152 28.34 -16.34 -1.87
N PRO A 153 28.48 -16.46 -3.21
CA PRO A 153 29.33 -15.57 -4.00
C PRO A 153 28.84 -14.11 -3.93
N LYS A 154 29.76 -13.16 -4.14
CA LYS A 154 29.40 -11.73 -4.25
C LYS A 154 28.35 -11.53 -5.35
N GLY A 155 27.38 -10.66 -5.12
CA GLY A 155 26.29 -10.41 -6.05
C GLY A 155 25.20 -11.50 -6.11
N ARG A 156 25.25 -12.49 -5.22
CA ARG A 156 24.26 -13.59 -5.17
C ARG A 156 23.55 -13.66 -3.82
N LEU A 157 22.48 -14.43 -3.78
CA LEU A 157 21.61 -14.65 -2.62
C LEU A 157 21.41 -16.14 -2.40
N PHE A 158 21.24 -16.55 -1.15
CA PHE A 158 20.78 -17.88 -0.79
C PHE A 158 19.38 -17.77 -0.20
N LEU A 159 18.44 -18.49 -0.79
CA LEU A 159 17.00 -18.30 -0.60
C LEU A 159 16.37 -19.59 -0.07
N LEU A 160 15.55 -19.46 0.98
CA LEU A 160 14.77 -20.59 1.50
C LEU A 160 13.28 -20.29 1.48
N GLY A 161 12.47 -21.34 1.34
CA GLY A 161 11.05 -21.26 1.66
C GLY A 161 10.82 -21.27 3.16
N ASP A 162 9.71 -20.69 3.62
CA ASP A 162 9.32 -20.77 5.03
C ASP A 162 8.70 -22.14 5.33
N GLU A 163 8.10 -22.80 4.33
CA GLU A 163 7.80 -24.23 4.39
C GLU A 163 9.08 -25.03 4.09
N ARG A 164 9.87 -25.33 5.12
CA ARG A 164 11.24 -25.87 5.02
C ARG A 164 11.34 -27.22 4.37
N GLN A 165 10.32 -28.07 4.46
CA GLN A 165 10.35 -29.45 3.99
C GLN A 165 9.87 -29.59 2.54
N GLY A 166 8.87 -28.81 2.13
CA GLY A 166 8.22 -28.89 0.82
C GLY A 166 8.64 -27.82 -0.17
N SER A 167 9.62 -26.96 0.17
CA SER A 167 10.06 -25.88 -0.69
C SER A 167 11.15 -26.30 -1.67
N LEU A 168 10.90 -26.15 -2.96
CA LEU A 168 11.98 -26.12 -3.94
C LEU A 168 12.69 -24.77 -3.84
N ASP A 169 13.87 -24.77 -3.21
CA ASP A 169 14.64 -23.56 -2.92
C ASP A 169 16.16 -23.81 -3.09
N SER A 170 17.00 -22.95 -2.53
CA SER A 170 18.46 -23.09 -2.66
C SER A 170 18.98 -24.47 -2.30
N THR A 171 18.33 -25.17 -1.38
CA THR A 171 18.78 -26.52 -0.96
C THR A 171 18.55 -27.58 -2.04
N ALA A 172 17.48 -27.46 -2.81
CA ALA A 172 17.17 -28.34 -3.93
C ALA A 172 18.12 -28.13 -5.13
N HIS A 173 18.76 -26.97 -5.20
CA HIS A 173 19.64 -26.55 -6.30
C HIS A 173 21.13 -26.56 -5.97
N LEU A 174 21.55 -27.20 -4.87
CA LEU A 174 22.95 -27.23 -4.43
C LEU A 174 23.91 -27.92 -5.42
N THR A 175 23.41 -28.83 -6.23
CA THR A 175 24.20 -29.54 -7.26
C THR A 175 24.28 -28.77 -8.57
N ASP A 176 23.49 -27.71 -8.75
CA ASP A 176 23.49 -26.89 -9.95
C ASP A 176 24.79 -26.06 -10.05
N ALA A 177 25.11 -25.56 -11.24
CA ALA A 177 26.29 -24.75 -11.49
C ALA A 177 26.39 -23.52 -10.56
N ALA A 178 25.24 -22.93 -10.19
CA ALA A 178 25.13 -21.83 -9.26
C ALA A 178 25.13 -22.22 -7.78
N LYS A 179 25.26 -23.51 -7.46
CA LYS A 179 25.24 -24.07 -6.09
C LYS A 179 24.08 -23.52 -5.25
N GLY A 180 22.89 -23.54 -5.80
CA GLY A 180 21.67 -23.06 -5.15
C GLY A 180 21.58 -21.55 -4.96
N THR A 181 22.50 -20.75 -5.49
CA THR A 181 22.45 -19.30 -5.31
C THR A 181 21.77 -18.61 -6.50
N VAL A 182 21.05 -17.51 -6.23
CA VAL A 182 20.35 -16.69 -7.22
C VAL A 182 21.05 -15.36 -7.37
N ALA A 183 21.15 -14.82 -8.58
CA ALA A 183 21.71 -13.50 -8.81
C ALA A 183 20.85 -12.41 -8.15
N ARG A 184 21.45 -11.40 -7.51
CA ARG A 184 20.73 -10.25 -6.96
C ARG A 184 19.93 -9.51 -8.04
N SER A 185 20.44 -9.45 -9.26
CA SER A 185 19.77 -8.82 -10.41
C SER A 185 18.51 -9.56 -10.86
N ALA A 186 18.31 -10.81 -10.43
CA ALA A 186 17.06 -11.55 -10.69
C ALA A 186 15.89 -11.11 -9.80
N VAL A 187 16.17 -10.36 -8.72
CA VAL A 187 15.12 -9.87 -7.82
C VAL A 187 14.39 -8.69 -8.45
N SER A 188 13.08 -8.80 -8.52
CA SER A 188 12.19 -7.78 -9.08
C SER A 188 11.44 -6.98 -8.00
N ALA A 189 11.20 -7.57 -6.83
CA ALA A 189 10.50 -6.91 -5.75
C ALA A 189 10.79 -7.54 -4.37
N ARG A 190 10.57 -6.77 -3.33
CA ARG A 190 10.52 -7.24 -1.94
C ARG A 190 9.07 -7.20 -1.46
N VAL A 191 8.61 -8.30 -0.89
CA VAL A 191 7.24 -8.38 -0.35
C VAL A 191 7.15 -7.63 0.95
N ASP A 192 6.26 -6.62 0.99
CA ASP A 192 6.02 -5.81 2.19
C ASP A 192 4.73 -6.19 2.91
N ALA A 193 3.71 -6.69 2.21
CA ALA A 193 2.42 -7.02 2.81
C ALA A 193 1.70 -8.16 2.07
N VAL A 194 0.84 -8.88 2.81
CA VAL A 194 -0.20 -9.75 2.26
C VAL A 194 -1.50 -8.97 2.26
N ILE A 195 -2.01 -8.64 1.06
CA ILE A 195 -3.19 -7.78 0.89
C ILE A 195 -4.49 -8.57 0.74
N TRP A 196 -4.40 -9.85 0.38
CA TRP A 196 -5.56 -10.73 0.34
C TRP A 196 -5.18 -12.18 0.69
N PRO A 197 -5.83 -12.82 1.66
CA PRO A 197 -6.67 -12.20 2.70
C PRO A 197 -5.83 -11.17 3.50
N MET A 198 -6.45 -10.18 4.12
CA MET A 198 -5.73 -9.07 4.77
C MET A 198 -4.94 -9.53 6.00
N LYS A 199 -3.74 -10.12 5.78
CA LYS A 199 -2.81 -10.51 6.86
C LYS A 199 -1.93 -9.33 7.30
N GLY A 200 -1.89 -8.24 6.50
CA GLY A 200 -1.16 -7.01 6.81
C GLY A 200 0.31 -7.04 6.39
N MET A 201 1.11 -6.18 7.04
CA MET A 201 2.54 -6.03 6.75
C MET A 201 3.34 -7.23 7.22
N LEU A 202 4.28 -7.69 6.38
CA LEU A 202 5.26 -8.71 6.78
C LEU A 202 6.21 -8.13 7.84
N LYS A 203 6.35 -8.87 8.95
CA LYS A 203 7.33 -8.54 9.98
C LYS A 203 8.75 -8.84 9.49
N ARG A 204 9.69 -7.97 9.77
CA ARG A 204 11.11 -8.24 9.52
C ARG A 204 11.65 -9.15 10.63
N PRO A 205 12.28 -10.29 10.29
CA PRO A 205 12.74 -11.23 11.29
C PRO A 205 13.98 -10.71 12.02
N THR A 206 13.86 -10.45 13.32
CA THR A 206 14.92 -9.90 14.16
C THR A 206 16.12 -10.83 14.34
N GLY A 207 15.94 -12.14 14.09
CA GLY A 207 17.03 -13.10 14.18
C GLY A 207 18.24 -12.81 13.29
N PHE A 208 18.05 -12.01 12.22
CA PHE A 208 19.12 -11.60 11.32
C PHE A 208 19.81 -10.28 11.74
N GLU A 209 19.31 -9.55 12.72
CA GLU A 209 19.88 -8.24 13.17
C GLU A 209 21.34 -8.35 13.61
N ALA A 210 21.71 -9.47 14.23
CA ALA A 210 23.09 -9.73 14.65
C ALA A 210 24.08 -9.85 13.47
N LEU A 211 23.58 -9.96 12.23
CA LEU A 211 24.37 -10.08 11.01
C LEU A 211 24.37 -8.79 10.16
N GLY A 212 23.69 -7.76 10.63
CA GLY A 212 23.60 -6.46 9.96
C GLY A 212 22.19 -5.88 9.95
N SER A 213 22.07 -4.69 9.36
CA SER A 213 20.77 -3.99 9.30
C SER A 213 19.74 -4.76 8.48
N LEU A 214 18.52 -4.81 9.01
CA LEU A 214 17.36 -5.29 8.27
C LEU A 214 16.85 -4.19 7.31
N SER A 215 16.08 -4.61 6.31
CA SER A 215 15.38 -3.69 5.43
C SER A 215 14.35 -2.87 6.19
N GLN A 216 14.26 -1.58 5.84
CA GLN A 216 13.17 -0.74 6.32
C GLN A 216 11.89 -1.05 5.52
N PRO A 217 10.72 -0.97 6.15
CA PRO A 217 9.45 -1.07 5.44
C PRO A 217 9.35 0.00 4.34
N GLY A 218 8.75 -0.37 3.23
CA GLY A 218 8.47 0.59 2.15
C GLY A 218 7.41 1.63 2.53
N PRO A 219 7.13 2.60 1.67
CA PRO A 219 6.25 3.73 1.94
C PRO A 219 4.75 3.39 1.95
N PHE A 220 4.38 2.11 2.04
CA PHE A 220 2.99 1.64 1.98
C PHE A 220 2.06 2.39 2.94
N ARG A 221 2.50 2.63 4.19
CA ARG A 221 1.71 3.36 5.19
C ARG A 221 1.48 4.81 4.81
N VAL A 222 2.49 5.47 4.26
CA VAL A 222 2.40 6.87 3.81
C VAL A 222 1.45 6.98 2.62
N ILE A 223 1.59 6.08 1.65
CA ILE A 223 0.72 6.01 0.48
C ILE A 223 -0.74 5.76 0.91
N GLY A 224 -0.97 4.79 1.81
CA GLY A 224 -2.29 4.52 2.36
C GLY A 224 -2.89 5.73 3.08
N PHE A 225 -2.10 6.43 3.87
CA PHE A 225 -2.53 7.67 4.53
C PHE A 225 -2.90 8.76 3.51
N MET A 226 -2.12 8.97 2.47
CA MET A 226 -2.43 9.94 1.41
C MET A 226 -3.76 9.64 0.72
N ILE A 227 -4.00 8.37 0.38
CA ILE A 227 -5.23 7.94 -0.27
C ILE A 227 -6.45 8.16 0.65
N VAL A 228 -6.36 7.72 1.91
CA VAL A 228 -7.46 7.86 2.88
C VAL A 228 -7.72 9.34 3.21
N ALA A 229 -6.67 10.11 3.52
CA ALA A 229 -6.80 11.54 3.82
C ALA A 229 -7.36 12.32 2.62
N GLY A 230 -6.88 11.99 1.40
CA GLY A 230 -7.39 12.56 0.17
C GLY A 230 -8.88 12.27 -0.03
N GLY A 231 -9.30 11.02 0.17
CA GLY A 231 -10.71 10.62 0.09
C GLY A 231 -11.60 11.36 1.11
N VAL A 232 -11.15 11.47 2.35
CA VAL A 232 -11.86 12.21 3.40
C VAL A 232 -12.02 13.70 3.05
N LEU A 233 -10.96 14.33 2.52
CA LEU A 233 -11.00 15.73 2.10
C LEU A 233 -11.97 15.96 0.92
N VAL A 234 -11.98 15.05 -0.06
CA VAL A 234 -12.89 15.14 -1.21
C VAL A 234 -14.34 14.97 -0.74
N LEU A 235 -14.64 13.93 0.03
CA LEU A 235 -16.01 13.67 0.50
C LEU A 235 -16.48 14.73 1.49
N GLY A 236 -15.66 15.14 2.45
CA GLY A 236 -15.99 16.16 3.44
C GLY A 236 -16.16 17.54 2.80
N GLY A 237 -15.25 17.94 1.91
CA GLY A 237 -15.35 19.19 1.16
C GLY A 237 -16.57 19.21 0.25
N GLY A 238 -16.83 18.12 -0.49
CA GLY A 238 -18.01 18.00 -1.36
C GLY A 238 -19.34 18.02 -0.62
N ALA A 239 -19.40 17.45 0.58
CA ALA A 239 -20.61 17.43 1.40
C ALA A 239 -20.91 18.79 2.08
N TYR A 240 -19.90 19.66 2.23
CA TYR A 240 -20.07 20.94 2.95
C TYR A 240 -21.16 21.83 2.37
N GLY A 241 -21.19 22.01 1.05
CA GLY A 241 -22.20 22.86 0.37
C GLY A 241 -23.64 22.38 0.57
N PRO A 242 -23.99 21.13 0.25
CA PRO A 242 -25.32 20.56 0.50
C PRO A 242 -25.74 20.65 1.96
N VAL A 243 -24.85 20.33 2.90
CA VAL A 243 -25.15 20.34 4.35
C VAL A 243 -25.40 21.78 4.84
N ALA A 244 -24.56 22.74 4.46
CA ALA A 244 -24.75 24.15 4.80
C ALA A 244 -26.11 24.68 4.29
N ASN A 245 -26.49 24.36 3.05
CA ASN A 245 -27.77 24.73 2.46
C ASN A 245 -28.97 24.09 3.18
N LEU A 246 -28.85 22.86 3.62
CA LEU A 246 -29.90 22.18 4.40
C LEU A 246 -30.08 22.82 5.77
N LEU A 247 -29.01 23.17 6.46
CA LEU A 247 -29.04 23.84 7.76
C LEU A 247 -29.60 25.26 7.66
N ASP A 248 -29.30 26.01 6.61
CA ASP A 248 -29.87 27.35 6.39
C ASP A 248 -31.37 27.28 6.09
N ARG A 249 -31.84 26.28 5.33
CA ARG A 249 -33.26 26.07 5.07
C ARG A 249 -34.04 25.70 6.35
N SER A 250 -33.46 24.89 7.22
CA SER A 250 -34.10 24.54 8.50
C SER A 250 -34.20 25.75 9.45
N ARG A 251 -33.17 26.61 9.48
CA ARG A 251 -33.17 27.82 10.28
C ARG A 251 -34.17 28.87 9.76
N SER A 252 -34.36 28.98 8.45
CA SER A 252 -35.34 29.92 7.87
C SER A 252 -36.79 29.48 8.16
N ARG A 253 -37.11 28.18 8.16
CA ARG A 253 -38.43 27.67 8.50
C ARG A 253 -38.81 27.89 9.96
N GLY A 254 -37.88 27.69 10.92
CA GLY A 254 -38.14 27.96 12.33
C GLY A 254 -38.35 29.45 12.66
N ARG A 255 -37.84 30.34 11.82
CA ARG A 255 -38.01 31.81 12.01
C ARG A 255 -39.35 32.32 11.52
N THR A 256 -39.95 31.69 10.51
CA THR A 256 -41.29 32.04 10.00
C THR A 256 -42.40 31.55 10.91
N GLU A 257 -42.26 30.38 11.60
CA GLU A 257 -43.20 29.89 12.56
C GLU A 257 -43.27 30.74 13.85
N SER A 258 -42.15 31.29 14.31
CA SER A 258 -42.09 32.15 15.49
C SER A 258 -42.60 33.58 15.24
N ALA A 259 -42.67 34.04 13.99
CA ALA A 259 -43.21 35.37 13.64
C ALA A 259 -44.72 35.39 13.39
N GLY A 260 -45.33 34.24 13.15
CA GLY A 260 -46.78 34.07 12.97
C GLY A 260 -47.61 33.80 14.26
N ALA A 261 -46.92 33.68 15.38
CA ALA A 261 -47.53 33.37 16.68
C ALA A 261 -47.63 34.58 17.66
N ARG A 262 -47.60 35.78 17.12
CA ARG A 262 -47.83 37.04 17.92
C ARG A 262 -49.01 37.82 17.38
#